data_dfab06d2556068ee4492d5d12c529d6a
#
_entry.id   dfab06d2556068ee4492d5d12c529d6a
#
_cell.length_a   1.000
_cell.length_b   1.000
_cell.length_c   1.000
_cell.angle_alpha   90.00
_cell.angle_beta   90.00
_cell.angle_gamma   90.00
#
_symmetry.space_group_name_H-M   'P 1'
#
loop_
_entity.id
_entity.type
_entity.pdbx_description
1 polymer ?
#
loop_
_entity_poly.entity_id
_entity_poly.type
_entity_poly.pdbx_seq_one_letter_code
_entity_poly.pdbx_strand_id
1 'polypeptide(L)'
;MPKISFLGMGYVGLCTAVCFANKGFKTTVSTKDPEKIKMVKKGTPPFFEPQLEESLKKAIKTKNLTALIGRKQAILETDISFITVGTPSQSDGSVDLKFVEEAAKEIGEALKEKKNSHLIVVKSTVPPGTTENLVKKNIEKQSGKTCGKHFQLCFNPEFLREGNAIYDTLNPDYIIIG
;
A
#
# COMPACT_ATOMS: atom_id res chain seq x y z
N MET A 1 7.69 -10.54 -13.56
CA MET A 1 6.58 -9.77 -12.97
C MET A 1 7.17 -8.74 -12.02
N PRO A 2 6.61 -7.52 -11.92
CA PRO A 2 7.07 -6.52 -10.96
C PRO A 2 6.86 -7.00 -9.53
N LYS A 3 7.71 -6.54 -8.62
CA LYS A 3 7.57 -6.72 -7.18
C LYS A 3 6.74 -5.55 -6.64
N ILE A 4 5.83 -5.84 -5.73
CA ILE A 4 4.82 -4.88 -5.28
C ILE A 4 4.88 -4.73 -3.76
N SER A 5 4.80 -3.50 -3.25
CA SER A 5 4.64 -3.25 -1.82
C SER A 5 3.34 -2.51 -1.50
N PHE A 6 2.77 -2.83 -0.35
CA PHE A 6 1.63 -2.15 0.25
C PHE A 6 2.08 -1.48 1.55
N LEU A 7 2.03 -0.16 1.56
CA LEU A 7 2.51 0.68 2.66
C LEU A 7 1.36 1.01 3.61
N GLY A 8 1.03 0.06 4.45
CA GLY A 8 -0.10 0.04 5.36
C GLY A 8 -0.70 -1.35 5.41
N MET A 9 -0.93 -1.87 6.62
CA MET A 9 -1.45 -3.21 6.88
C MET A 9 -2.84 -3.11 7.56
N GLY A 10 -3.65 -2.17 7.06
CA GLY A 10 -5.07 -2.07 7.35
C GLY A 10 -5.88 -2.97 6.41
N TYR A 11 -7.20 -2.75 6.44
CA TYR A 11 -8.19 -3.50 5.67
C TYR A 11 -7.85 -3.55 4.17
N VAL A 12 -7.76 -2.40 3.52
CA VAL A 12 -7.44 -2.28 2.09
C VAL A 12 -6.07 -2.88 1.77
N GLY A 13 -5.04 -2.53 2.57
CA GLY A 13 -3.66 -2.94 2.28
C GLY A 13 -3.45 -4.44 2.36
N LEU A 14 -3.93 -5.11 3.42
CA LEU A 14 -3.70 -6.54 3.60
C LEU A 14 -4.56 -7.37 2.64
N CYS A 15 -5.86 -7.06 2.48
CA CYS A 15 -6.74 -7.79 1.59
C CYS A 15 -6.24 -7.73 0.13
N THR A 16 -5.90 -6.53 -0.34
CA THR A 16 -5.37 -6.36 -1.70
C THR A 16 -4.03 -7.08 -1.87
N ALA A 17 -3.10 -6.94 -0.92
CA ALA A 17 -1.78 -7.57 -0.98
C ALA A 17 -1.87 -9.10 -1.06
N VAL A 18 -2.75 -9.71 -0.28
CA VAL A 18 -2.97 -11.16 -0.29
C VAL A 18 -3.52 -11.63 -1.64
N CYS A 19 -4.44 -10.87 -2.25
CA CYS A 19 -4.96 -11.17 -3.59
C CYS A 19 -3.85 -11.12 -4.65
N PHE A 20 -3.00 -10.08 -4.65
CA PHE A 20 -1.86 -9.97 -5.56
C PHE A 20 -0.86 -11.12 -5.36
N ALA A 21 -0.53 -11.46 -4.11
CA ALA A 21 0.36 -12.57 -3.80
C ALA A 21 -0.20 -13.92 -4.31
N ASN A 22 -1.50 -14.16 -4.17
CA ASN A 22 -2.16 -15.36 -4.67
C ASN A 22 -2.30 -15.42 -6.19
N LYS A 23 -2.19 -14.28 -6.88
CA LYS A 23 -2.05 -14.19 -8.34
C LYS A 23 -0.60 -14.37 -8.82
N GLY A 24 0.35 -14.62 -7.90
CA GLY A 24 1.74 -14.92 -8.22
C GLY A 24 2.71 -13.73 -8.16
N PHE A 25 2.27 -12.54 -7.80
CA PHE A 25 3.16 -11.39 -7.61
C PHE A 25 3.96 -11.52 -6.32
N LYS A 26 5.26 -11.18 -6.36
CA LYS A 26 6.07 -11.01 -5.15
C LYS A 26 5.61 -9.74 -4.45
N THR A 27 4.95 -9.90 -3.34
CA THR A 27 4.23 -8.84 -2.62
C THR A 27 4.78 -8.65 -1.23
N THR A 28 4.98 -7.42 -0.83
CA THR A 28 5.43 -7.02 0.51
C THR A 28 4.37 -6.15 1.16
N VAL A 29 3.98 -6.48 2.39
CA VAL A 29 3.16 -5.57 3.22
C VAL A 29 4.02 -4.97 4.31
N SER A 30 3.81 -3.70 4.65
CA SER A 30 4.57 -3.02 5.69
C SER A 30 3.69 -2.26 6.66
N THR A 31 4.10 -2.25 7.93
CA THR A 31 3.48 -1.47 9.00
C THR A 31 4.52 -1.05 10.03
N LYS A 32 4.18 -0.07 10.88
CA LYS A 32 4.97 0.31 12.05
C LYS A 32 4.64 -0.56 13.29
N ASP A 33 3.61 -1.38 13.23
CA ASP A 33 3.10 -2.21 14.32
C ASP A 33 3.74 -3.62 14.29
N PRO A 34 4.63 -3.97 15.24
CA PRO A 34 5.31 -5.26 15.28
C PRO A 34 4.38 -6.43 15.58
N GLU A 35 3.27 -6.20 16.30
CA GLU A 35 2.34 -7.29 16.61
C GLU A 35 1.57 -7.73 15.35
N LYS A 36 1.16 -6.77 14.51
CA LYS A 36 0.57 -7.10 13.20
C LYS A 36 1.52 -7.91 12.32
N ILE A 37 2.82 -7.59 12.35
CA ILE A 37 3.83 -8.38 11.62
C ILE A 37 3.90 -9.81 12.12
N LYS A 38 3.92 -10.01 13.45
CA LYS A 38 3.94 -11.35 14.04
C LYS A 38 2.72 -12.16 13.65
N MET A 39 1.53 -11.54 13.72
CA MET A 39 0.26 -12.18 13.34
C MET A 39 0.29 -12.62 11.88
N VAL A 40 0.60 -11.69 10.97
CA VAL A 40 0.62 -11.98 9.53
C VAL A 40 1.66 -13.05 9.19
N LYS A 41 2.87 -13.03 9.78
CA LYS A 41 3.88 -14.07 9.59
C LYS A 41 3.42 -15.46 10.04
N LYS A 42 2.51 -15.53 11.02
CA LYS A 42 1.89 -16.79 11.49
C LYS A 42 0.68 -17.22 10.64
N GLY A 43 0.27 -16.41 9.66
CA GLY A 43 -0.92 -16.67 8.85
C GLY A 43 -2.23 -16.26 9.53
N THR A 44 -2.16 -15.43 10.56
CA THR A 44 -3.32 -14.90 11.27
C THR A 44 -3.51 -13.44 10.89
N PRO A 45 -4.63 -13.04 10.28
CA PRO A 45 -4.90 -11.64 9.98
C PRO A 45 -5.20 -10.83 11.26
N PRO A 46 -4.84 -9.53 11.31
CA PRO A 46 -5.06 -8.69 12.50
C PRO A 46 -6.50 -8.15 12.62
N PHE A 47 -7.39 -8.56 11.75
CA PHE A 47 -8.83 -8.28 11.74
C PHE A 47 -9.57 -9.40 11.03
N PHE A 48 -10.87 -9.49 11.28
CA PHE A 48 -11.72 -10.47 10.60
C PHE A 48 -12.15 -9.97 9.23
N GLU A 49 -12.00 -10.82 8.22
CA GLU A 49 -12.57 -10.67 6.88
C GLU A 49 -12.78 -12.06 6.30
N PRO A 50 -13.94 -12.36 5.69
CA PRO A 50 -14.18 -13.64 5.04
C PRO A 50 -13.08 -14.00 4.04
N GLN A 51 -12.64 -15.25 4.02
CA GLN A 51 -11.59 -15.81 3.13
C GLN A 51 -10.18 -15.22 3.35
N LEU A 52 -9.98 -14.18 4.18
CA LEU A 52 -8.67 -13.53 4.33
C LEU A 52 -7.66 -14.47 4.98
N GLU A 53 -8.03 -15.19 6.05
CA GLU A 53 -7.09 -16.08 6.76
C GLU A 53 -6.58 -17.22 5.86
N GLU A 54 -7.48 -17.87 5.14
CA GLU A 54 -7.12 -18.94 4.20
C GLU A 54 -6.21 -18.40 3.08
N SER A 55 -6.60 -17.27 2.50
CA SER A 55 -5.86 -16.61 1.43
C SER A 55 -4.48 -16.15 1.90
N LEU A 56 -4.36 -15.66 3.15
CA LEU A 56 -3.11 -15.26 3.77
C LEU A 56 -2.17 -16.45 3.97
N LYS A 57 -2.68 -17.56 4.54
CA LYS A 57 -1.91 -18.81 4.70
C LYS A 57 -1.39 -19.33 3.37
N LYS A 58 -2.20 -19.28 2.31
CA LYS A 58 -1.79 -19.66 0.95
C LYS A 58 -0.68 -18.76 0.43
N ALA A 59 -0.81 -17.44 0.55
CA ALA A 59 0.19 -16.47 0.09
C ALA A 59 1.54 -16.63 0.80
N ILE A 60 1.54 -16.97 2.09
CA ILE A 60 2.76 -17.26 2.86
C ILE A 60 3.38 -18.58 2.43
N LYS A 61 2.57 -19.64 2.29
CA LYS A 61 3.05 -20.99 1.87
C LYS A 61 3.73 -20.93 0.50
N THR A 62 3.21 -20.13 -0.43
CA THR A 62 3.80 -19.92 -1.75
C THR A 62 5.02 -19.00 -1.75
N LYS A 63 5.37 -18.41 -0.59
CA LYS A 63 6.45 -17.43 -0.44
C LYS A 63 6.28 -16.21 -1.35
N ASN A 64 5.04 -15.85 -1.65
CA ASN A 64 4.71 -14.67 -2.45
C ASN A 64 4.35 -13.47 -1.60
N LEU A 65 4.11 -13.64 -0.29
CA LEU A 65 3.85 -12.55 0.64
C LEU A 65 4.94 -12.46 1.70
N THR A 66 5.49 -11.26 1.88
CA THR A 66 6.45 -10.90 2.93
C THR A 66 5.87 -9.77 3.76
N ALA A 67 6.08 -9.80 5.09
CA ALA A 67 5.67 -8.74 6.00
C ALA A 67 6.89 -8.11 6.66
N LEU A 68 7.02 -6.76 6.57
CA LEU A 68 8.15 -5.98 7.05
C LEU A 68 7.74 -4.87 8.01
N ILE A 69 8.61 -4.57 8.98
CA ILE A 69 8.47 -3.37 9.82
C ILE A 69 9.05 -2.17 9.07
N GLY A 70 8.29 -1.06 9.05
CA GLY A 70 8.68 0.17 8.35
C GLY A 70 8.51 0.07 6.83
N ARG A 71 8.58 1.21 6.16
CA ARG A 71 8.30 1.29 4.71
C ARG A 71 9.55 1.27 3.86
N LYS A 72 10.69 1.78 4.37
CA LYS A 72 11.91 1.99 3.57
C LYS A 72 12.35 0.73 2.83
N GLN A 73 12.53 -0.39 3.55
CA GLN A 73 12.99 -1.64 2.94
C GLN A 73 11.96 -2.17 1.91
N ALA A 74 10.66 -2.08 2.22
CA ALA A 74 9.61 -2.49 1.28
C ALA A 74 9.68 -1.71 -0.05
N ILE A 75 9.95 -0.39 0.00
CA ILE A 75 10.08 0.46 -1.18
C ILE A 75 11.36 0.11 -1.96
N LEU A 76 12.49 -0.08 -1.28
CA LEU A 76 13.76 -0.38 -1.92
C LEU A 76 13.74 -1.71 -2.68
N GLU A 77 13.04 -2.72 -2.16
CA GLU A 77 12.99 -4.08 -2.72
C GLU A 77 11.91 -4.30 -3.79
N THR A 78 11.06 -3.30 -4.05
CA THR A 78 9.90 -3.44 -4.97
C THR A 78 9.93 -2.41 -6.08
N ASP A 79 9.14 -2.63 -7.12
CA ASP A 79 9.04 -1.78 -8.31
C ASP A 79 7.84 -0.83 -8.23
N ILE A 80 6.81 -1.26 -7.47
CA ILE A 80 5.55 -0.54 -7.30
C ILE A 80 5.22 -0.49 -5.80
N SER A 81 4.83 0.70 -5.30
CA SER A 81 4.35 0.87 -3.93
C SER A 81 2.95 1.44 -3.89
N PHE A 82 2.03 0.74 -3.25
CA PHE A 82 0.69 1.22 -2.96
C PHE A 82 0.66 1.90 -1.58
N ILE A 83 0.20 3.14 -1.52
CA ILE A 83 -0.11 3.84 -0.27
C ILE A 83 -1.50 3.39 0.16
N THR A 84 -1.55 2.62 1.26
CA THR A 84 -2.77 2.04 1.84
C THR A 84 -2.88 2.33 3.33
N VAL A 85 -2.42 3.51 3.73
CA VAL A 85 -2.53 3.99 5.11
C VAL A 85 -3.93 4.49 5.42
N GLY A 86 -4.30 4.46 6.70
CA GLY A 86 -5.60 5.00 7.14
C GLY A 86 -5.70 6.52 6.94
N THR A 87 -6.92 6.98 6.73
CA THR A 87 -7.27 8.40 6.59
C THR A 87 -8.48 8.69 7.50
N PRO A 88 -8.27 8.75 8.83
CA PRO A 88 -9.36 8.95 9.77
C PRO A 88 -9.99 10.34 9.62
N SER A 89 -11.24 10.47 10.04
CA SER A 89 -11.91 11.77 10.12
C SER A 89 -11.40 12.58 11.30
N GLN A 90 -11.25 13.89 11.12
CA GLN A 90 -11.01 14.85 12.19
C GLN A 90 -12.33 15.23 12.88
N SER A 91 -12.25 15.99 13.98
CA SER A 91 -13.42 16.44 14.73
C SER A 91 -14.34 17.37 13.95
N ASP A 92 -13.82 18.07 12.95
CA ASP A 92 -14.55 18.95 12.03
C ASP A 92 -15.13 18.21 10.80
N GLY A 93 -14.95 16.89 10.71
CA GLY A 93 -15.37 16.06 9.59
C GLY A 93 -14.40 16.03 8.42
N SER A 94 -13.30 16.79 8.44
CA SER A 94 -12.27 16.72 7.42
C SER A 94 -11.46 15.43 7.52
N VAL A 95 -10.78 15.08 6.42
CA VAL A 95 -9.91 13.89 6.36
C VAL A 95 -8.54 14.22 6.93
N ASP A 96 -8.07 13.43 7.91
CA ASP A 96 -6.68 13.55 8.41
C ASP A 96 -5.73 12.86 7.43
N LEU A 97 -4.92 13.66 6.76
CA LEU A 97 -3.92 13.22 5.79
C LEU A 97 -2.53 12.98 6.37
N LYS A 98 -2.37 13.07 7.70
CA LYS A 98 -1.07 12.93 8.37
C LYS A 98 -0.34 11.64 7.98
N PHE A 99 -1.03 10.51 7.98
CA PHE A 99 -0.41 9.22 7.63
C PHE A 99 -0.04 9.13 6.14
N VAL A 100 -0.80 9.78 5.26
CA VAL A 100 -0.50 9.89 3.82
C VAL A 100 0.74 10.75 3.62
N GLU A 101 0.83 11.88 4.31
CA GLU A 101 1.99 12.77 4.28
C GLU A 101 3.25 12.08 4.81
N GLU A 102 3.16 11.38 5.95
CA GLU A 102 4.26 10.57 6.48
C GLU A 102 4.72 9.50 5.48
N ALA A 103 3.78 8.80 4.86
CA ALA A 103 4.10 7.79 3.84
C ALA A 103 4.81 8.41 2.63
N ALA A 104 4.35 9.58 2.16
CA ALA A 104 4.98 10.29 1.05
C ALA A 104 6.41 10.75 1.39
N LYS A 105 6.65 11.24 2.61
CA LYS A 105 7.99 11.61 3.09
C LYS A 105 8.92 10.39 3.16
N GLU A 106 8.48 9.28 3.74
CA GLU A 106 9.25 8.04 3.84
C GLU A 106 9.54 7.45 2.44
N ILE A 107 8.61 7.55 1.49
CA ILE A 107 8.84 7.18 0.08
C ILE A 107 9.94 8.05 -0.52
N GLY A 108 9.85 9.36 -0.35
CA GLY A 108 10.88 10.28 -0.84
C GLY A 108 12.27 9.96 -0.30
N GLU A 109 12.39 9.70 1.01
CA GLU A 109 13.66 9.27 1.61
C GLU A 109 14.19 7.97 1.00
N ALA A 110 13.35 6.95 0.81
CA ALA A 110 13.76 5.70 0.21
C ALA A 110 14.19 5.89 -1.26
N LEU A 111 13.51 6.76 -2.01
CA LEU A 111 13.84 7.03 -3.41
C LEU A 111 15.20 7.71 -3.60
N LYS A 112 15.77 8.40 -2.60
CA LYS A 112 17.16 8.90 -2.68
C LYS A 112 18.14 7.78 -3.03
N GLU A 113 17.96 6.63 -2.41
CA GLU A 113 18.85 5.48 -2.53
C GLU A 113 18.52 4.60 -3.74
N LYS A 114 17.29 4.70 -4.26
CA LYS A 114 16.80 3.85 -5.34
C LYS A 114 17.26 4.38 -6.70
N LYS A 115 17.96 3.54 -7.48
CA LYS A 115 18.48 3.91 -8.80
C LYS A 115 17.44 3.75 -9.92
N ASN A 116 16.59 2.74 -9.82
CA ASN A 116 15.58 2.44 -10.84
C ASN A 116 14.33 3.29 -10.63
N SER A 117 13.57 3.51 -11.71
CA SER A 117 12.26 4.14 -11.63
C SER A 117 11.34 3.33 -10.72
N HIS A 118 10.39 4.01 -10.08
CA HIS A 118 9.43 3.42 -9.15
C HIS A 118 8.05 3.99 -9.38
N LEU A 119 7.03 3.14 -9.41
CA LEU A 119 5.64 3.57 -9.49
C LEU A 119 5.05 3.68 -8.08
N ILE A 120 4.49 4.83 -7.75
CA ILE A 120 3.74 5.06 -6.51
C ILE A 120 2.25 5.14 -6.86
N VAL A 121 1.44 4.35 -6.19
CA VAL A 121 -0.01 4.32 -6.36
C VAL A 121 -0.68 4.76 -5.07
N VAL A 122 -1.40 5.86 -5.11
CA VAL A 122 -2.24 6.30 -3.97
C VAL A 122 -3.55 5.54 -4.02
N LYS A 123 -3.75 4.65 -3.06
CA LYS A 123 -4.97 3.83 -2.95
C LYS A 123 -5.81 4.20 -1.73
N SER A 124 -5.23 4.86 -0.73
CA SER A 124 -5.97 5.44 0.40
C SER A 124 -7.04 6.41 -0.08
N THR A 125 -8.18 6.44 0.60
CA THR A 125 -9.27 7.38 0.34
C THR A 125 -8.83 8.79 0.71
N VAL A 126 -8.65 9.65 -0.28
CA VAL A 126 -8.15 11.02 -0.10
C VAL A 126 -8.98 12.02 -0.90
N PRO A 127 -9.10 13.28 -0.46
CA PRO A 127 -9.74 14.34 -1.23
C PRO A 127 -9.07 14.57 -2.59
N PRO A 128 -9.81 15.05 -3.60
CA PRO A 128 -9.25 15.43 -4.89
C PRO A 128 -8.07 16.39 -4.75
N GLY A 129 -7.06 16.23 -5.60
CA GLY A 129 -5.84 17.04 -5.57
C GLY A 129 -4.79 16.62 -4.53
N THR A 130 -5.09 15.68 -3.63
CA THR A 130 -4.11 15.21 -2.61
C THR A 130 -2.90 14.57 -3.26
N THR A 131 -3.10 13.79 -4.31
CA THR A 131 -2.01 13.09 -5.01
C THR A 131 -0.98 14.08 -5.58
N GLU A 132 -1.43 15.15 -6.25
CA GLU A 132 -0.55 16.16 -6.86
C GLU A 132 -0.02 17.16 -5.84
N ASN A 133 -0.86 17.63 -4.93
CA ASN A 133 -0.52 18.74 -4.06
C ASN A 133 0.19 18.34 -2.77
N LEU A 134 -0.08 17.13 -2.26
CA LEU A 134 0.55 16.65 -1.03
C LEU A 134 1.54 15.52 -1.33
N VAL A 135 1.11 14.44 -1.96
CA VAL A 135 1.96 13.24 -2.14
C VAL A 135 3.14 13.55 -3.05
N LYS A 136 2.88 14.03 -4.28
CA LYS A 136 3.93 14.39 -5.24
C LYS A 136 4.94 15.36 -4.65
N LYS A 137 4.47 16.48 -4.08
CA LYS A 137 5.35 17.53 -3.56
C LYS A 137 6.24 17.03 -2.42
N ASN A 138 5.71 16.20 -1.51
CA ASN A 138 6.51 15.62 -0.44
C ASN A 138 7.56 14.64 -0.97
N ILE A 139 7.20 13.77 -1.92
CA ILE A 139 8.15 12.84 -2.54
C ILE A 139 9.26 13.60 -3.25
N GLU A 140 8.94 14.59 -4.10
CA GLU A 140 9.92 15.41 -4.82
C GLU A 140 10.84 16.17 -3.86
N LYS A 141 10.27 16.82 -2.85
CA LYS A 141 11.02 17.56 -1.82
C LYS A 141 12.00 16.66 -1.07
N GLN A 142 11.56 15.50 -0.63
CA GLN A 142 12.39 14.59 0.16
C GLN A 142 13.42 13.85 -0.68
N SER A 143 13.07 13.44 -1.90
CA SER A 143 13.97 12.66 -2.75
C SER A 143 14.96 13.48 -3.56
N GLY A 144 14.66 14.75 -3.85
CA GLY A 144 15.35 15.56 -4.86
C GLY A 144 15.10 15.08 -6.30
N LYS A 145 14.10 14.21 -6.50
CA LYS A 145 13.75 13.60 -7.80
C LYS A 145 12.46 14.20 -8.33
N THR A 146 12.25 14.12 -9.64
CA THR A 146 11.09 14.68 -10.35
C THR A 146 10.14 13.58 -10.80
N CYS A 147 8.86 13.74 -10.54
CA CYS A 147 7.79 12.87 -11.04
C CYS A 147 7.74 12.92 -12.56
N GLY A 148 7.43 11.80 -13.19
CA GLY A 148 7.44 11.64 -14.65
C GLY A 148 8.83 11.32 -15.23
N LYS A 149 9.92 11.67 -14.52
CA LYS A 149 11.29 11.40 -14.95
C LYS A 149 11.96 10.28 -14.14
N HIS A 150 11.90 10.35 -12.82
CA HIS A 150 12.61 9.46 -11.92
C HIS A 150 11.68 8.47 -11.19
N PHE A 151 10.43 8.85 -11.03
CA PHE A 151 9.37 8.01 -10.51
C PHE A 151 8.06 8.37 -11.20
N GLN A 152 7.08 7.48 -11.11
CA GLN A 152 5.72 7.68 -11.60
C GLN A 152 4.75 7.73 -10.43
N LEU A 153 3.65 8.44 -10.60
CA LEU A 153 2.61 8.60 -9.59
C LEU A 153 1.25 8.38 -10.24
N CYS A 154 0.38 7.68 -9.54
CA CYS A 154 -0.97 7.38 -10.01
C CYS A 154 -1.92 7.37 -8.81
N PHE A 155 -3.17 7.74 -9.04
CA PHE A 155 -4.28 7.56 -8.10
C PHE A 155 -5.12 6.37 -8.55
N ASN A 156 -5.35 5.42 -7.64
CA ASN A 156 -6.20 4.26 -7.88
C ASN A 156 -7.04 4.00 -6.62
N PRO A 157 -8.20 4.67 -6.47
CA PRO A 157 -9.09 4.45 -5.33
C PRO A 157 -9.58 3.02 -5.27
N GLU A 158 -10.01 2.61 -4.10
CA GLU A 158 -10.62 1.31 -3.85
C GLU A 158 -12.15 1.46 -3.68
N PHE A 159 -12.86 0.37 -3.90
CA PHE A 159 -14.32 0.26 -3.76
C PHE A 159 -14.68 -1.03 -3.01
N LEU A 160 -13.85 -1.39 -2.02
CA LEU A 160 -14.00 -2.62 -1.25
C LEU A 160 -15.09 -2.46 -0.20
N ARG A 161 -15.94 -3.47 -0.07
CA ARG A 161 -16.92 -3.57 1.01
C ARG A 161 -16.38 -4.48 2.11
N GLU A 162 -16.45 -4.02 3.36
CA GLU A 162 -16.15 -4.88 4.50
C GLU A 162 -17.07 -6.11 4.51
N GLY A 163 -16.48 -7.30 4.75
CA GLY A 163 -17.16 -8.59 4.61
C GLY A 163 -17.14 -9.18 3.20
N ASN A 164 -16.63 -8.45 2.20
CA ASN A 164 -16.56 -8.91 0.80
C ASN A 164 -15.26 -8.48 0.08
N ALA A 165 -14.26 -7.98 0.83
CA ALA A 165 -13.08 -7.32 0.24
C ALA A 165 -12.22 -8.22 -0.64
N ILE A 166 -12.10 -9.50 -0.30
CA ILE A 166 -11.36 -10.47 -1.13
C ILE A 166 -12.06 -10.66 -2.47
N TYR A 167 -13.38 -10.84 -2.46
CA TYR A 167 -14.17 -10.98 -3.69
C TYR A 167 -14.11 -9.70 -4.53
N ASP A 168 -14.36 -8.53 -3.93
CA ASP A 168 -14.36 -7.24 -4.64
C ASP A 168 -12.98 -6.91 -5.24
N THR A 169 -11.89 -7.31 -4.56
CA THR A 169 -10.53 -7.14 -5.11
C THR A 169 -10.30 -8.02 -6.35
N LEU A 170 -10.85 -9.23 -6.37
CA LEU A 170 -10.65 -10.19 -7.47
C LEU A 170 -11.62 -9.99 -8.62
N ASN A 171 -12.78 -9.41 -8.36
CA ASN A 171 -13.88 -9.21 -9.30
C ASN A 171 -14.42 -7.77 -9.20
N PRO A 172 -13.60 -6.76 -9.47
CA PRO A 172 -14.05 -5.37 -9.40
C PRO A 172 -15.04 -5.06 -10.53
N ASP A 173 -16.12 -4.34 -10.21
CA ASP A 173 -17.07 -3.85 -11.24
C ASP A 173 -16.40 -2.85 -12.18
N TYR A 174 -15.47 -2.04 -11.65
CA TYR A 174 -14.67 -1.09 -12.41
C TYR A 174 -13.37 -0.77 -11.67
N ILE A 175 -12.38 -0.27 -12.41
CA ILE A 175 -11.09 0.20 -11.89
C ILE A 175 -10.89 1.63 -12.39
N ILE A 176 -10.62 2.55 -11.47
CA ILE A 176 -10.28 3.95 -11.79
C ILE A 176 -8.78 4.13 -11.64
N ILE A 177 -8.15 4.71 -12.66
CA ILE A 177 -6.73 5.05 -12.69
C ILE A 177 -6.62 6.50 -13.17
N GLY A 178 -5.97 7.34 -12.34
CA GLY A 178 -5.74 8.77 -12.63
C GLY A 178 -4.32 9.20 -12.34
#